data_500156fbb361dd7d3e644a648f6fb471
#
_entry.id   500156fbb361dd7d3e644a648f6fb471
#
_cell.length_a   1.000
_cell.length_b   1.000
_cell.length_c   1.000
_cell.angle_alpha   90.00
_cell.angle_beta   90.00
_cell.angle_gamma   90.00
#
_symmetry.space_group_name_H-M   'P 1'
#
loop_
_entity.id
_entity.type
_entity.pdbx_description
1 polymer ?
#
loop_
_entity_poly.entity_id
_entity_poly.type
_entity_poly.pdbx_seq_one_letter_code
_entity_poly.pdbx_strand_id
1 'polypeptide(L)'
;MKNLNIALRSLFKKGRSNGIKILSLGVGLAMGLVLISKVCFERSFDKFYPDSDRIYRLHENIIRDGEYKSYGQVSGGVATAMQVEIPEVEKATRLTYIGGDKELFKTQDGNRYSARYVVMGDTNVFDLLPRPILIGDPKETLSRPGYVMISNRIAKLLGGAEQAVNKEFEFESSPGQTYTIGGVFELSLIHISEPTR
;
A
#
# COMPACT_ATOMS: atom_id res chain seq x y z
N MET A 1 11.99 -49.11 -2.64
CA MET A 1 10.93 -49.15 -3.68
C MET A 1 9.83 -50.18 -3.43
N LYS A 2 10.10 -51.37 -2.81
CA LYS A 2 9.07 -52.39 -2.51
C LYS A 2 7.94 -51.86 -1.58
N ASN A 3 8.24 -51.07 -0.57
CA ASN A 3 7.26 -50.54 0.41
C ASN A 3 6.28 -49.53 -0.21
N LEU A 4 6.71 -48.72 -1.19
CA LEU A 4 5.85 -47.78 -1.88
C LEU A 4 4.79 -48.48 -2.75
N ASN A 5 5.20 -49.55 -3.44
CA ASN A 5 4.28 -50.36 -4.26
C ASN A 5 3.26 -51.13 -3.41
N ILE A 6 3.64 -51.54 -2.20
CA ILE A 6 2.73 -52.21 -1.25
C ILE A 6 1.74 -51.20 -0.71
N ALA A 7 2.19 -49.97 -0.35
CA ALA A 7 1.33 -48.87 0.10
C ALA A 7 0.32 -48.46 -0.99
N LEU A 8 0.77 -48.25 -2.22
CA LEU A 8 -0.10 -47.96 -3.36
C LEU A 8 -1.12 -49.07 -3.61
N ARG A 9 -0.69 -50.34 -3.59
CA ARG A 9 -1.60 -51.48 -3.77
C ARG A 9 -2.65 -51.59 -2.66
N SER A 10 -2.30 -51.22 -1.41
CA SER A 10 -3.25 -51.21 -0.29
C SER A 10 -4.29 -50.08 -0.41
N LEU A 11 -3.94 -48.94 -1.02
CA LEU A 11 -4.85 -47.84 -1.29
C LEU A 11 -5.94 -48.19 -2.31
N PHE A 12 -5.57 -49.01 -3.31
CA PHE A 12 -6.50 -49.48 -4.35
C PHE A 12 -7.25 -50.77 -4.01
N LYS A 13 -6.97 -51.39 -2.85
CA LYS A 13 -7.76 -52.56 -2.39
C LYS A 13 -9.19 -52.10 -2.10
N LYS A 14 -10.13 -52.83 -2.67
CA LYS A 14 -11.59 -52.62 -2.60
C LYS A 14 -12.09 -52.65 -1.15
N GLY A 15 -11.95 -51.54 -0.44
CA GLY A 15 -12.48 -51.30 0.91
C GLY A 15 -13.25 -49.99 0.92
N ARG A 16 -14.43 -50.02 1.47
CA ARG A 16 -15.51 -49.01 1.43
C ARG A 16 -15.13 -47.60 1.93
N SER A 17 -13.92 -47.39 2.48
CA SER A 17 -13.53 -46.08 3.05
C SER A 17 -12.21 -45.51 2.49
N ASN A 18 -11.49 -46.23 1.62
CA ASN A 18 -10.20 -45.71 1.14
C ASN A 18 -10.32 -44.50 0.23
N GLY A 19 -11.36 -44.42 -0.61
CA GLY A 19 -11.64 -43.27 -1.43
C GLY A 19 -11.91 -42.02 -0.61
N ILE A 20 -12.70 -42.16 0.45
CA ILE A 20 -13.02 -41.02 1.37
C ILE A 20 -11.77 -40.57 2.11
N LYS A 21 -10.91 -41.52 2.56
CA LYS A 21 -9.65 -41.15 3.24
C LYS A 21 -8.68 -40.40 2.31
N ILE A 22 -8.55 -40.84 1.06
CA ILE A 22 -7.71 -40.15 0.06
C ILE A 22 -8.28 -38.75 -0.23
N LEU A 23 -9.59 -38.65 -0.40
CA LEU A 23 -10.25 -37.38 -0.68
C LEU A 23 -10.07 -36.38 0.49
N SER A 24 -10.34 -36.84 1.73
CA SER A 24 -10.19 -35.98 2.92
C SER A 24 -8.73 -35.57 3.15
N LEU A 25 -7.77 -36.45 2.92
CA LEU A 25 -6.34 -36.13 2.99
C LEU A 25 -5.96 -35.10 1.90
N GLY A 26 -6.44 -35.31 0.68
CA GLY A 26 -6.21 -34.40 -0.44
C GLY A 26 -6.76 -33.01 -0.20
N VAL A 27 -7.99 -32.92 0.31
CA VAL A 27 -8.62 -31.63 0.69
C VAL A 27 -7.85 -30.96 1.83
N GLY A 28 -7.47 -31.72 2.85
CA GLY A 28 -6.69 -31.21 3.98
C GLY A 28 -5.32 -30.67 3.54
N LEU A 29 -4.60 -31.38 2.69
CA LEU A 29 -3.33 -30.93 2.12
C LEU A 29 -3.52 -29.68 1.25
N ALA A 30 -4.53 -29.66 0.40
CA ALA A 30 -4.82 -28.51 -0.45
C ALA A 30 -5.11 -27.26 0.38
N MET A 31 -5.93 -27.37 1.43
CA MET A 31 -6.19 -26.27 2.35
C MET A 31 -4.92 -25.81 3.08
N GLY A 32 -4.10 -26.78 3.56
CA GLY A 32 -2.83 -26.47 4.20
C GLY A 32 -1.89 -25.68 3.29
N LEU A 33 -1.76 -26.11 2.02
CA LEU A 33 -0.93 -25.43 1.03
C LEU A 33 -1.43 -24.00 0.73
N VAL A 34 -2.75 -23.83 0.61
CA VAL A 34 -3.35 -22.49 0.41
C VAL A 34 -3.06 -21.57 1.59
N LEU A 35 -3.22 -22.06 2.83
CA LEU A 35 -2.91 -21.28 4.02
C LEU A 35 -1.43 -20.91 4.12
N ILE A 36 -0.54 -21.86 3.87
CA ILE A 36 0.91 -21.62 3.85
C ILE A 36 1.26 -20.59 2.78
N SER A 37 0.72 -20.75 1.56
CA SER A 37 0.93 -19.79 0.47
C SER A 37 0.46 -18.39 0.84
N LYS A 38 -0.69 -18.27 1.51
CA LYS A 38 -1.21 -16.99 2.00
C LYS A 38 -0.28 -16.36 3.04
N VAL A 39 0.17 -17.13 4.02
CA VAL A 39 1.12 -16.64 5.05
C VAL A 39 2.45 -16.23 4.41
N CYS A 40 2.99 -17.01 3.46
CA CYS A 40 4.20 -16.65 2.74
C CYS A 40 4.02 -15.36 1.93
N PHE A 41 2.88 -15.21 1.27
CA PHE A 41 2.53 -14.01 0.53
C PHE A 41 2.42 -12.79 1.46
N GLU A 42 1.70 -12.90 2.57
CA GLU A 42 1.58 -11.80 3.56
C GLU A 42 2.93 -11.42 4.16
N ARG A 43 3.83 -12.39 4.41
CA ARG A 43 5.18 -12.11 4.90
C ARG A 43 6.12 -11.52 3.86
N SER A 44 5.78 -11.61 2.57
CA SER A 44 6.56 -11.00 1.48
C SER A 44 6.13 -9.57 1.18
N PHE A 45 5.05 -9.09 1.81
CA PHE A 45 4.58 -7.71 1.64
C PHE A 45 5.65 -6.72 2.10
N ASP A 46 5.77 -5.63 1.36
CA ASP A 46 6.68 -4.50 1.62
C ASP A 46 8.19 -4.81 1.63
N LYS A 47 8.60 -6.07 1.43
CA LYS A 47 10.01 -6.45 1.31
C LYS A 47 10.72 -5.94 0.04
N PHE A 48 9.97 -5.37 -0.88
CA PHE A 48 10.51 -4.76 -2.09
C PHE A 48 11.11 -3.37 -1.84
N TYR A 49 10.82 -2.76 -0.68
CA TYR A 49 11.47 -1.51 -0.30
C TYR A 49 12.91 -1.76 0.13
N PRO A 50 13.87 -0.95 -0.36
CA PRO A 50 15.20 -0.94 0.21
C PRO A 50 15.10 -0.69 1.72
N ASP A 51 15.90 -1.41 2.50
CA ASP A 51 15.93 -1.28 3.97
C ASP A 51 14.57 -1.51 4.66
N SER A 52 13.70 -2.35 4.09
CA SER A 52 12.37 -2.66 4.65
C SER A 52 12.41 -3.19 6.08
N ASP A 53 13.50 -3.84 6.49
CA ASP A 53 13.77 -4.32 7.85
C ASP A 53 14.09 -3.19 8.84
N ARG A 54 14.39 -1.97 8.34
CA ARG A 54 14.65 -0.77 9.13
C ARG A 54 13.48 0.24 9.10
N ILE A 55 12.41 -0.07 8.37
CA ILE A 55 11.22 0.77 8.30
C ILE A 55 10.23 0.33 9.37
N TYR A 56 9.85 1.24 10.25
CA TYR A 56 8.92 0.99 11.35
C TYR A 56 7.69 1.89 11.23
N ARG A 57 6.53 1.30 11.49
CA ARG A 57 5.29 2.05 11.65
C ARG A 57 5.02 2.25 13.14
N LEU A 58 4.77 3.48 13.53
CA LEU A 58 4.41 3.80 14.91
C LEU A 58 2.93 3.52 15.17
N HIS A 59 2.67 2.98 16.34
CA HIS A 59 1.34 2.77 16.89
C HIS A 59 1.25 3.44 18.25
N GLU A 60 0.11 4.04 18.54
CA GLU A 60 -0.17 4.59 19.87
C GLU A 60 -0.96 3.56 20.68
N ASN A 61 -0.48 3.30 21.90
CA ASN A 61 -1.15 2.42 22.84
C ASN A 61 -1.69 3.26 23.99
N ILE A 62 -3.00 3.29 24.15
CA ILE A 62 -3.69 4.07 25.18
C ILE A 62 -4.43 3.13 26.11
N ILE A 63 -4.29 3.37 27.41
CA ILE A 63 -5.16 2.76 28.42
C ILE A 63 -6.33 3.70 28.66
N ARG A 64 -7.52 3.31 28.23
CA ARG A 64 -8.74 4.07 28.44
C ARG A 64 -9.77 3.20 29.15
N ASP A 65 -10.29 3.68 30.28
CA ASP A 65 -11.26 2.96 31.10
C ASP A 65 -10.77 1.57 31.58
N GLY A 66 -9.46 1.42 31.81
CA GLY A 66 -8.84 0.14 32.19
C GLY A 66 -8.61 -0.85 31.03
N GLU A 67 -9.01 -0.50 29.81
CA GLU A 67 -8.78 -1.31 28.62
C GLU A 67 -7.58 -0.81 27.82
N TYR A 68 -6.79 -1.75 27.33
CA TYR A 68 -5.65 -1.48 26.46
C TYR A 68 -6.11 -1.39 25.00
N LYS A 69 -5.96 -0.21 24.39
CA LYS A 69 -6.34 0.02 22.98
C LYS A 69 -5.14 0.47 22.18
N SER A 70 -4.88 -0.21 21.06
CA SER A 70 -3.82 0.13 20.10
C SER A 70 -4.41 0.86 18.91
N TYR A 71 -3.88 2.02 18.60
CA TYR A 71 -4.27 2.84 17.47
C TYR A 71 -3.13 2.88 16.43
N GLY A 72 -3.45 2.67 15.16
CA GLY A 72 -2.49 2.77 14.06
C GLY A 72 -2.16 4.22 13.66
N GLN A 73 -2.67 5.19 14.41
CA GLN A 73 -2.41 6.61 14.21
C GLN A 73 -1.74 7.18 15.45
N VAL A 74 -0.80 8.07 15.25
CA VAL A 74 -0.11 8.81 16.32
C VAL A 74 -0.24 10.30 16.07
N SER A 75 -0.02 11.12 17.11
CA SER A 75 -0.01 12.57 16.97
C SER A 75 0.97 13.03 15.90
N GLY A 76 0.58 14.02 15.09
CA GLY A 76 1.39 14.52 13.97
C GLY A 76 2.77 15.07 14.38
N GLY A 77 2.94 15.50 15.62
CA GLY A 77 4.22 15.99 16.14
C GLY A 77 5.23 14.88 16.44
N VAL A 78 4.80 13.63 16.61
CA VAL A 78 5.67 12.52 17.04
C VAL A 78 6.79 12.24 16.03
N ALA A 79 6.48 12.21 14.74
CA ALA A 79 7.48 11.95 13.71
C ALA A 79 8.63 12.98 13.73
N THR A 80 8.27 14.26 13.86
CA THR A 80 9.26 15.35 13.93
C THR A 80 10.07 15.29 15.22
N ALA A 81 9.40 15.05 16.36
CA ALA A 81 10.08 14.94 17.65
C ALA A 81 11.07 13.76 17.67
N MET A 82 10.65 12.59 17.17
CA MET A 82 11.52 11.43 17.10
C MET A 82 12.79 11.67 16.27
N GLN A 83 12.67 12.35 15.14
CA GLN A 83 13.81 12.65 14.28
C GLN A 83 14.80 13.61 14.94
N VAL A 84 14.32 14.50 15.82
CA VAL A 84 15.15 15.47 16.53
C VAL A 84 15.75 14.88 17.81
N GLU A 85 15.00 14.07 18.54
CA GLU A 85 15.35 13.63 19.89
C GLU A 85 16.03 12.25 19.91
N ILE A 86 15.85 11.42 18.88
CA ILE A 86 16.35 10.05 18.84
C ILE A 86 17.40 9.94 17.71
N PRO A 87 18.71 9.87 18.03
CA PRO A 87 19.78 9.85 17.02
C PRO A 87 19.73 8.65 16.08
N GLU A 88 19.13 7.54 16.50
CA GLU A 88 18.96 6.32 15.70
C GLU A 88 17.88 6.46 14.62
N VAL A 89 17.03 7.49 14.71
CA VAL A 89 16.01 7.77 13.70
C VAL A 89 16.60 8.64 12.58
N GLU A 90 17.00 8.00 11.51
CA GLU A 90 17.59 8.69 10.35
C GLU A 90 16.57 9.58 9.63
N LYS A 91 15.36 9.07 9.42
CA LYS A 91 14.27 9.76 8.72
C LYS A 91 12.93 9.40 9.32
N ALA A 92 12.03 10.36 9.34
CA ALA A 92 10.64 10.14 9.71
C ALA A 92 9.73 10.83 8.69
N THR A 93 8.55 10.26 8.47
CA THR A 93 7.50 10.86 7.62
C THR A 93 6.14 10.59 8.22
N ARG A 94 5.22 11.47 7.92
CA ARG A 94 3.80 11.34 8.29
C ARG A 94 3.01 11.06 7.02
N LEU A 95 2.02 10.19 7.16
CA LEU A 95 1.07 9.90 6.10
C LEU A 95 -0.33 10.04 6.65
N THR A 96 -1.13 10.93 6.10
CA THR A 96 -2.52 11.13 6.49
C THR A 96 -3.40 11.05 5.26
N TYR A 97 -4.40 10.17 5.29
CA TYR A 97 -5.37 10.09 4.21
C TYR A 97 -6.29 11.32 4.23
N ILE A 98 -6.53 11.87 3.05
CA ILE A 98 -7.49 12.96 2.83
C ILE A 98 -8.74 12.34 2.19
N GLY A 99 -9.90 12.69 2.72
CA GLY A 99 -11.16 12.14 2.25
C GLY A 99 -11.32 10.66 2.60
N GLY A 100 -12.21 9.97 1.89
CA GLY A 100 -12.43 8.54 2.04
C GLY A 100 -11.61 7.72 1.04
N ASP A 101 -12.13 6.54 0.68
CA ASP A 101 -11.51 5.67 -0.34
C ASP A 101 -11.41 6.31 -1.72
N LYS A 102 -12.21 7.35 -1.98
CA LYS A 102 -12.32 8.03 -3.26
C LYS A 102 -12.53 9.53 -3.07
N GLU A 103 -11.65 10.30 -3.65
CA GLU A 103 -11.71 11.75 -3.69
C GLU A 103 -11.99 12.22 -5.11
N LEU A 104 -12.89 13.17 -5.27
CA LEU A 104 -13.22 13.77 -6.56
C LEU A 104 -12.47 15.08 -6.71
N PHE A 105 -11.93 15.31 -7.91
CA PHE A 105 -11.27 16.56 -8.24
C PHE A 105 -11.68 17.06 -9.63
N LYS A 106 -11.67 18.36 -9.77
CA LYS A 106 -12.06 19.08 -10.99
C LYS A 106 -10.87 19.87 -11.51
N THR A 107 -10.55 19.68 -12.79
CA THR A 107 -9.55 20.49 -13.49
C THR A 107 -10.16 21.80 -13.98
N GLN A 108 -9.31 22.77 -14.35
CA GLN A 108 -9.74 24.07 -14.90
C GLN A 108 -10.62 23.94 -16.14
N ASP A 109 -10.40 22.90 -16.95
CA ASP A 109 -11.23 22.58 -18.13
C ASP A 109 -12.66 22.16 -17.79
N GLY A 110 -12.99 22.08 -16.51
CA GLY A 110 -14.30 21.64 -16.01
C GLY A 110 -14.49 20.12 -15.94
N ASN A 111 -13.50 19.33 -16.38
CA ASN A 111 -13.56 17.87 -16.32
C ASN A 111 -13.41 17.39 -14.87
N ARG A 112 -14.18 16.33 -14.54
CA ARG A 112 -14.16 15.71 -13.22
C ARG A 112 -13.49 14.35 -13.28
N TYR A 113 -12.64 14.12 -12.31
CA TYR A 113 -11.90 12.86 -12.16
C TYR A 113 -12.00 12.35 -10.74
N SER A 114 -11.57 11.12 -10.52
CA SER A 114 -11.50 10.56 -9.18
C SER A 114 -10.12 9.98 -8.90
N ALA A 115 -9.60 10.28 -7.72
CA ALA A 115 -8.40 9.68 -7.17
C ALA A 115 -8.76 8.79 -5.97
N ARG A 116 -8.08 7.65 -5.85
CA ARG A 116 -8.13 6.82 -4.66
C ARG A 116 -6.87 7.03 -3.85
N TYR A 117 -6.99 6.92 -2.53
CA TYR A 117 -5.84 6.99 -1.62
C TYR A 117 -5.05 8.29 -1.76
N VAL A 118 -5.77 9.42 -1.69
CA VAL A 118 -5.12 10.72 -1.60
C VAL A 118 -4.49 10.86 -0.22
N VAL A 119 -3.21 11.16 -0.18
CA VAL A 119 -2.42 11.16 1.05
C VAL A 119 -1.66 12.46 1.19
N MET A 120 -1.74 13.11 2.33
CA MET A 120 -0.77 14.12 2.75
C MET A 120 0.47 13.42 3.29
N GLY A 121 1.64 13.83 2.81
CA GLY A 121 2.92 13.32 3.26
C GLY A 121 3.95 14.43 3.36
N ASP A 122 4.95 14.22 4.21
CA ASP A 122 6.09 15.14 4.32
C ASP A 122 7.04 14.97 3.11
N THR A 123 7.99 15.87 2.95
CA THR A 123 9.00 15.83 1.87
C THR A 123 9.85 14.55 1.85
N ASN A 124 9.96 13.87 2.99
CA ASN A 124 10.74 12.63 3.15
C ASN A 124 9.98 11.36 2.74
N VAL A 125 8.72 11.47 2.31
CA VAL A 125 7.87 10.30 2.01
C VAL A 125 8.50 9.40 0.94
N PHE A 126 9.05 9.97 -0.12
CA PHE A 126 9.70 9.21 -1.19
C PHE A 126 11.11 8.71 -0.84
N ASP A 127 11.70 9.22 0.23
CA ASP A 127 12.96 8.69 0.76
C ASP A 127 12.73 7.40 1.55
N LEU A 128 11.63 7.33 2.33
CA LEU A 128 11.28 6.14 3.09
C LEU A 128 10.53 5.10 2.24
N LEU A 129 9.67 5.56 1.34
CA LEU A 129 8.84 4.74 0.47
C LEU A 129 9.15 5.08 -0.99
N PRO A 130 10.34 4.72 -1.48
CA PRO A 130 10.79 5.10 -2.81
C PRO A 130 9.87 4.56 -3.90
N ARG A 131 9.60 5.42 -4.87
CA ARG A 131 8.87 5.12 -6.10
C ARG A 131 9.67 5.65 -7.27
N PRO A 132 9.65 4.98 -8.43
CA PRO A 132 10.24 5.54 -9.65
C PRO A 132 9.56 6.88 -9.98
N ILE A 133 10.35 7.92 -10.09
CA ILE A 133 9.89 9.25 -10.48
C ILE A 133 10.00 9.38 -11.99
N LEU A 134 8.90 9.73 -12.63
CA LEU A 134 8.83 9.92 -14.07
C LEU A 134 9.14 11.37 -14.45
N ILE A 135 8.57 12.33 -13.73
CA ILE A 135 8.77 13.77 -13.95
C ILE A 135 8.73 14.49 -12.62
N GLY A 136 9.59 15.51 -12.46
CA GLY A 136 9.65 16.39 -11.30
C GLY A 136 10.55 15.87 -10.19
N ASP A 137 10.77 16.71 -9.19
CA ASP A 137 11.49 16.39 -7.96
C ASP A 137 10.49 16.31 -6.81
N PRO A 138 10.37 15.17 -6.10
CA PRO A 138 9.41 15.01 -5.00
C PRO A 138 9.68 15.97 -3.84
N LYS A 139 10.96 16.22 -3.50
CA LYS A 139 11.31 17.09 -2.36
C LYS A 139 10.96 18.54 -2.67
N GLU A 140 11.34 19.00 -3.86
CA GLU A 140 11.01 20.34 -4.30
C GLU A 140 9.49 20.51 -4.39
N THR A 141 8.79 19.57 -5.02
CA THR A 141 7.34 19.60 -5.17
C THR A 141 6.62 19.65 -3.83
N LEU A 142 6.94 18.72 -2.93
CA LEU A 142 6.25 18.61 -1.63
C LEU A 142 6.67 19.67 -0.62
N SER A 143 7.75 20.43 -0.86
CA SER A 143 8.11 21.59 -0.04
C SER A 143 7.27 22.82 -0.33
N ARG A 144 6.60 22.86 -1.46
CA ARG A 144 5.76 23.99 -1.89
C ARG A 144 4.30 23.77 -1.48
N PRO A 145 3.69 24.66 -0.71
CA PRO A 145 2.26 24.56 -0.40
C PRO A 145 1.40 24.54 -1.67
N GLY A 146 0.42 23.66 -1.72
CA GLY A 146 -0.47 23.52 -2.87
C GLY A 146 0.10 22.71 -4.04
N TYR A 147 1.35 22.26 -3.96
CA TYR A 147 1.90 21.36 -4.98
C TYR A 147 1.71 19.90 -4.60
N VAL A 148 1.48 19.06 -5.61
CA VAL A 148 1.22 17.64 -5.42
C VAL A 148 2.01 16.76 -6.38
N MET A 149 2.36 15.57 -5.93
CA MET A 149 2.83 14.47 -6.77
C MET A 149 1.65 13.58 -7.13
N ILE A 150 1.49 13.24 -8.41
CA ILE A 150 0.43 12.34 -8.87
C ILE A 150 1.01 11.03 -9.40
N SER A 151 0.21 9.96 -9.33
CA SER A 151 0.59 8.70 -9.95
C SER A 151 0.47 8.75 -11.47
N ASN A 152 1.25 7.91 -12.16
CA ASN A 152 1.17 7.71 -13.61
C ASN A 152 -0.24 7.30 -14.07
N ARG A 153 -1.04 6.66 -13.21
CA ARG A 153 -2.43 6.32 -13.48
C ARG A 153 -3.29 7.58 -13.62
N ILE A 154 -3.15 8.53 -12.70
CA ILE A 154 -3.87 9.81 -12.77
C ILE A 154 -3.35 10.64 -13.95
N ALA A 155 -2.04 10.67 -14.14
CA ALA A 155 -1.44 11.39 -15.26
C ALA A 155 -1.98 10.93 -16.63
N LYS A 156 -2.19 9.61 -16.82
CA LYS A 156 -2.81 9.07 -18.04
C LYS A 156 -4.22 9.61 -18.29
N LEU A 157 -5.02 9.81 -17.24
CA LEU A 157 -6.36 10.41 -17.37
C LEU A 157 -6.30 11.88 -17.79
N LEU A 158 -5.20 12.57 -17.46
CA LEU A 158 -4.96 13.98 -17.78
C LEU A 158 -4.23 14.19 -19.13
N GLY A 159 -4.03 13.12 -19.90
CA GLY A 159 -3.41 13.19 -21.22
C GLY A 159 -1.95 12.72 -21.27
N GLY A 160 -1.39 12.26 -20.16
CA GLY A 160 -0.01 11.77 -20.04
C GLY A 160 0.82 12.55 -19.03
N ALA A 161 2.00 12.04 -18.71
CA ALA A 161 2.84 12.59 -17.64
C ALA A 161 3.29 14.03 -17.93
N GLU A 162 3.76 14.30 -19.14
CA GLU A 162 4.23 15.63 -19.55
C GLU A 162 3.10 16.66 -19.59
N GLN A 163 1.90 16.25 -20.01
CA GLN A 163 0.74 17.13 -20.13
C GLN A 163 0.05 17.38 -18.79
N ALA A 164 0.27 16.51 -17.80
CA ALA A 164 -0.31 16.62 -16.47
C ALA A 164 0.44 17.62 -15.58
N VAL A 165 1.75 17.75 -15.75
CA VAL A 165 2.58 18.66 -14.94
C VAL A 165 2.16 20.11 -15.21
N ASN A 166 2.16 20.92 -14.14
CA ASN A 166 1.69 22.31 -14.09
C ASN A 166 0.18 22.50 -14.33
N LYS A 167 -0.60 21.42 -14.50
CA LYS A 167 -2.06 21.57 -14.45
C LYS A 167 -2.52 21.85 -13.03
N GLU A 168 -3.54 22.66 -12.95
CA GLU A 168 -4.20 23.00 -11.70
C GLU A 168 -5.55 22.28 -11.59
N PHE A 169 -5.92 21.96 -10.36
CA PHE A 169 -7.18 21.31 -10.05
C PHE A 169 -7.62 21.66 -8.62
N GLU A 170 -8.89 21.39 -8.33
CA GLU A 170 -9.48 21.55 -7.00
C GLU A 170 -10.13 20.24 -6.56
N PHE A 171 -9.98 19.87 -5.30
CA PHE A 171 -10.76 18.80 -4.72
C PHE A 171 -12.18 19.27 -4.40
N GLU A 172 -13.17 18.44 -4.67
CA GLU A 172 -14.57 18.77 -4.33
C GLU A 172 -14.80 18.87 -2.81
N SER A 173 -13.98 18.19 -2.01
CA SER A 173 -13.98 18.27 -0.55
C SER A 173 -13.39 19.58 0.00
N SER A 174 -12.64 20.33 -0.81
CA SER A 174 -11.98 21.58 -0.40
C SER A 174 -12.15 22.66 -1.48
N PRO A 175 -13.38 23.14 -1.70
CA PRO A 175 -13.66 24.13 -2.74
C PRO A 175 -12.90 25.44 -2.49
N GLY A 176 -12.35 26.01 -3.55
CA GLY A 176 -11.57 27.26 -3.51
C GLY A 176 -10.10 27.05 -3.15
N GLN A 177 -9.65 25.82 -2.92
CA GLN A 177 -8.24 25.50 -2.74
C GLN A 177 -7.69 24.83 -4.02
N THR A 178 -6.86 25.59 -4.74
CA THR A 178 -6.23 25.12 -5.97
C THR A 178 -4.94 24.40 -5.65
N TYR A 179 -4.74 23.27 -6.32
CA TYR A 179 -3.52 22.45 -6.25
C TYR A 179 -2.85 22.39 -7.62
N THR A 180 -1.53 22.42 -7.64
CA THR A 180 -0.72 22.33 -8.87
C THR A 180 0.04 21.01 -8.90
N ILE A 181 0.01 20.33 -10.04
CA ILE A 181 0.76 19.09 -10.25
C ILE A 181 2.23 19.43 -10.50
N GLY A 182 3.10 19.12 -9.55
CA GLY A 182 4.55 19.38 -9.65
C GLY A 182 5.36 18.18 -10.12
N GLY A 183 4.76 16.97 -10.13
CA GLY A 183 5.47 15.80 -10.62
C GLY A 183 4.62 14.54 -10.71
N VAL A 184 5.18 13.53 -11.37
CA VAL A 184 4.52 12.25 -11.65
C VAL A 184 5.43 11.11 -11.22
N PHE A 185 4.87 10.17 -10.46
CA PHE A 185 5.56 8.96 -10.02
C PHE A 185 4.86 7.69 -10.55
N GLU A 186 5.59 6.59 -10.60
CA GLU A 186 5.04 5.30 -10.98
C GLU A 186 4.42 4.59 -9.78
N LEU A 187 3.19 4.11 -9.92
CA LEU A 187 2.59 3.21 -8.94
C LEU A 187 3.34 1.88 -8.97
N SER A 188 3.67 1.36 -7.79
CA SER A 188 4.25 0.03 -7.68
C SER A 188 3.33 -1.02 -8.30
N LEU A 189 3.93 -1.99 -9.01
CA LEU A 189 3.23 -3.08 -9.70
C LEU A 189 2.31 -3.92 -8.78
N ILE A 190 2.52 -3.88 -7.47
CA ILE A 190 1.70 -4.59 -6.47
C ILE A 190 0.27 -4.05 -6.40
N HIS A 191 0.05 -2.78 -6.74
CA HIS A 191 -1.29 -2.17 -6.78
C HIS A 191 -1.98 -2.24 -8.15
N ILE A 192 -1.33 -2.83 -9.17
CA ILE A 192 -1.93 -3.00 -10.52
C ILE A 192 -2.95 -4.15 -10.55
N SER A 193 -2.96 -5.02 -9.55
CA SER A 193 -3.85 -6.18 -9.51
C SER A 193 -5.24 -5.92 -8.90
N GLU A 194 -5.60 -4.70 -8.55
CA GLU A 194 -7.00 -4.41 -8.24
C GLU A 194 -7.79 -4.29 -9.54
N PRO A 195 -8.70 -5.25 -9.82
CA PRO A 195 -9.56 -5.13 -10.99
C PRO A 195 -10.44 -3.90 -10.82
N THR A 196 -10.38 -3.01 -11.81
CA THR A 196 -11.35 -1.94 -11.98
C THR A 196 -12.74 -2.59 -12.14
N ARG A 197 -13.53 -2.54 -11.10
CA ARG A 197 -14.99 -2.74 -11.16
C ARG A 197 -15.68 -1.42 -11.00
#